data_1287539cff76e00da6f0284d6af71fca
#
_entry.id   1287539cff76e00da6f0284d6af71fca
#
_cell.length_a   1.000
_cell.length_b   1.000
_cell.length_c   1.000
_cell.angle_alpha   90.00
_cell.angle_beta   90.00
_cell.angle_gamma   90.00
#
_symmetry.space_group_name_H-M   'P 1'
#
loop_
_entity.id
_entity.type
_entity.pdbx_description
1 polymer ?
#
loop_
_entity_poly.entity_id
_entity_poly.type
_entity_poly.pdbx_seq_one_letter_code
_entity_poly.pdbx_strand_id
1 'polypeptide(L)'
;MKDPNHYANVYNAYDKSPTKIRVLDSTLREGEQHPGVSFTNKQRIQIAWMLDYFGVDQIEISPIVSPDHKEATKTIIKQGLRADIVSHGRALTEDIDISLACDAKWVAAYLGISHVHLKDKLRITKDEALERAVKTVTYAKKPGLKIRFTVEDGSRADPEFLLTICKAIHEAGVDRISLPDLSLIHI
;
A
#
# COMPACT_ATOMS: atom_id res chain seq x y z
N MET A 1 23.84 2.53 32.47
CA MET A 1 22.47 1.96 32.46
C MET A 1 21.70 2.65 31.35
N LYS A 2 21.16 1.94 30.38
CA LYS A 2 20.26 2.53 29.39
C LYS A 2 18.94 2.85 30.09
N ASP A 3 18.42 4.06 29.89
CA ASP A 3 17.13 4.49 30.42
C ASP A 3 16.05 3.46 30.03
N PRO A 4 15.34 2.85 30.98
CA PRO A 4 14.27 1.90 30.67
C PRO A 4 13.11 2.52 29.90
N ASN A 5 13.02 3.87 29.85
CA ASN A 5 12.04 4.60 29.07
C ASN A 5 12.59 5.08 27.71
N HIS A 6 13.74 4.58 27.28
CA HIS A 6 14.36 5.02 26.02
C HIS A 6 13.39 4.91 24.83
N TYR A 7 12.57 3.87 24.77
CA TYR A 7 11.60 3.69 23.71
C TYR A 7 10.38 4.64 23.83
N ALA A 8 9.96 4.97 25.04
CA ALA A 8 8.89 5.96 25.27
C ALA A 8 9.35 7.39 24.93
N ASN A 9 10.63 7.68 25.11
CA ASN A 9 11.21 8.99 24.83
C ASN A 9 11.59 9.23 23.37
N VAL A 10 11.66 8.20 22.53
CA VAL A 10 11.97 8.38 21.10
C VAL A 10 10.96 9.31 20.43
N TYR A 11 9.68 9.23 20.81
CA TYR A 11 8.64 10.11 20.27
C TYR A 11 8.62 11.49 20.95
N ASN A 12 9.10 11.60 22.19
CA ASN A 12 9.14 12.87 22.95
C ASN A 12 10.47 13.62 22.80
N ALA A 13 11.54 12.96 22.33
CA ALA A 13 12.84 13.58 22.14
C ALA A 13 12.93 14.44 20.87
N TYR A 14 12.01 14.28 19.95
CA TYR A 14 11.90 15.15 18.79
C TYR A 14 10.87 16.24 19.08
N ASP A 15 11.35 17.39 19.49
CA ASP A 15 10.58 18.62 19.77
C ASP A 15 9.85 19.20 18.53
N LYS A 16 9.77 18.40 17.47
CA LYS A 16 9.03 18.70 16.25
C LYS A 16 8.04 17.58 15.98
N SER A 17 6.93 17.61 16.69
CA SER A 17 5.75 16.87 16.24
C SER A 17 5.45 17.21 14.78
N PRO A 18 5.21 16.22 13.91
CA PRO A 18 4.83 16.52 12.54
C PRO A 18 3.61 17.44 12.56
N THR A 19 3.71 18.59 11.92
CA THR A 19 2.65 19.59 11.89
C THR A 19 1.38 19.08 11.20
N LYS A 20 1.47 17.95 10.49
CA LYS A 20 0.34 17.31 9.82
C LYS A 20 0.54 15.80 9.75
N ILE A 21 -0.36 15.06 10.40
CA ILE A 21 -0.50 13.61 10.26
C ILE A 21 -1.50 13.33 9.15
N ARG A 22 -1.21 12.36 8.29
CA ARG A 22 -2.15 11.84 7.29
C ARG A 22 -2.61 10.46 7.71
N VAL A 23 -3.92 10.24 7.59
CA VAL A 23 -4.56 8.97 7.93
C VAL A 23 -4.96 8.24 6.65
N LEU A 24 -4.49 7.00 6.52
CA LEU A 24 -4.97 6.06 5.52
C LEU A 24 -5.83 5.01 6.23
N ASP A 25 -7.08 4.87 5.79
CA ASP A 25 -7.95 3.80 6.24
C ASP A 25 -7.93 2.62 5.26
N SER A 26 -7.82 1.41 5.78
CA SER A 26 -7.83 0.19 4.98
C SER A 26 -8.98 -0.77 5.32
N THR A 27 -10.08 -0.27 5.87
CA THR A 27 -11.28 -1.06 6.17
C THR A 27 -11.80 -1.77 4.92
N LEU A 28 -11.82 -1.08 3.77
CA LEU A 28 -12.30 -1.63 2.49
C LEU A 28 -11.27 -2.52 1.76
N ARG A 29 -10.12 -2.75 2.36
CA ARG A 29 -9.11 -3.69 1.86
C ARG A 29 -8.78 -4.73 2.92
N GLU A 30 -8.08 -4.37 3.98
CA GLU A 30 -7.65 -5.29 5.04
C GLU A 30 -8.83 -5.75 5.89
N GLY A 31 -9.78 -4.87 6.18
CA GLY A 31 -10.98 -5.23 6.95
C GLY A 31 -11.84 -6.29 6.28
N GLU A 32 -11.92 -6.29 4.93
CA GLU A 32 -12.63 -7.34 4.19
C GLU A 32 -11.88 -8.68 4.09
N GLN A 33 -10.60 -8.73 4.48
CA GLN A 33 -9.84 -9.98 4.54
C GLN A 33 -10.07 -10.75 5.84
N HIS A 34 -10.75 -10.12 6.82
CA HIS A 34 -11.06 -10.78 8.06
C HIS A 34 -12.08 -11.92 7.83
N PRO A 35 -11.86 -13.13 8.38
CA PRO A 35 -12.79 -14.24 8.24
C PRO A 35 -14.21 -13.87 8.70
N GLY A 36 -15.20 -14.15 7.86
CA GLY A 36 -16.61 -13.84 8.13
C GLY A 36 -17.06 -12.43 7.78
N VAL A 37 -16.15 -11.57 7.28
CA VAL A 37 -16.50 -10.23 6.78
C VAL A 37 -16.67 -10.26 5.27
N SER A 38 -17.78 -9.73 4.79
CA SER A 38 -18.03 -9.49 3.36
C SER A 38 -19.01 -8.33 3.23
N PHE A 39 -18.62 -7.29 2.50
CA PHE A 39 -19.50 -6.14 2.26
C PHE A 39 -20.17 -6.25 0.89
N THR A 40 -21.43 -5.83 0.82
CA THR A 40 -22.10 -5.53 -0.45
C THR A 40 -21.53 -4.24 -1.04
N ASN A 41 -21.70 -4.04 -2.35
CA ASN A 41 -21.27 -2.79 -3.01
C ASN A 41 -21.90 -1.55 -2.37
N LYS A 42 -23.16 -1.65 -1.95
CA LYS A 42 -23.84 -0.55 -1.22
C LYS A 42 -23.13 -0.22 0.11
N GLN A 43 -22.74 -1.25 0.86
CA GLN A 43 -22.01 -1.06 2.12
C GLN A 43 -20.62 -0.48 1.89
N ARG A 44 -19.87 -0.94 0.88
CA ARG A 44 -18.55 -0.36 0.52
C ARG A 44 -18.66 1.12 0.22
N ILE A 45 -19.65 1.52 -0.60
CA ILE A 45 -19.89 2.92 -0.93
C ILE A 45 -20.25 3.72 0.33
N GLN A 46 -21.13 3.19 1.18
CA GLN A 46 -21.54 3.84 2.43
C GLN A 46 -20.35 4.01 3.40
N ILE A 47 -19.52 2.98 3.55
CA ILE A 47 -18.30 3.02 4.38
C ILE A 47 -17.34 4.10 3.84
N ALA A 48 -17.11 4.15 2.52
CA ALA A 48 -16.26 5.17 1.92
C ALA A 48 -16.75 6.60 2.22
N TRP A 49 -18.07 6.83 2.16
CA TRP A 49 -18.67 8.10 2.54
C TRP A 49 -18.49 8.44 4.01
N MET A 50 -18.65 7.46 4.91
CA MET A 50 -18.45 7.66 6.33
C MET A 50 -17.00 7.98 6.67
N LEU A 51 -16.04 7.31 6.03
CA LEU A 51 -14.61 7.57 6.19
C LEU A 51 -14.23 8.96 5.68
N ASP A 52 -14.76 9.36 4.51
CA ASP A 52 -14.55 10.71 3.98
C ASP A 52 -15.16 11.79 4.90
N TYR A 53 -16.36 11.55 5.44
CA TYR A 53 -16.98 12.44 6.40
C TYR A 53 -16.18 12.54 7.71
N PHE A 54 -15.62 11.43 8.18
CA PHE A 54 -14.73 11.38 9.34
C PHE A 54 -13.44 12.18 9.12
N GLY A 55 -13.00 12.31 7.88
CA GLY A 55 -11.88 13.15 7.49
C GLY A 55 -10.55 12.42 7.32
N VAL A 56 -10.59 11.12 6.95
CA VAL A 56 -9.37 10.42 6.55
C VAL A 56 -8.79 11.02 5.26
N ASP A 57 -7.47 10.99 5.10
CA ASP A 57 -6.83 11.52 3.90
C ASP A 57 -6.87 10.53 2.73
N GLN A 58 -6.84 9.23 3.02
CA GLN A 58 -6.82 8.17 2.00
C GLN A 58 -7.70 6.99 2.42
N ILE A 59 -8.37 6.37 1.44
CA ILE A 59 -9.14 5.14 1.61
C ILE A 59 -8.57 4.09 0.66
N GLU A 60 -8.13 2.96 1.20
CA GLU A 60 -7.57 1.86 0.44
C GLU A 60 -8.64 0.83 0.09
N ILE A 61 -8.72 0.44 -1.18
CA ILE A 61 -9.64 -0.58 -1.70
C ILE A 61 -8.94 -1.44 -2.75
N SER A 62 -9.36 -2.70 -2.92
CA SER A 62 -8.71 -3.66 -3.82
C SER A 62 -9.64 -4.08 -4.97
N PRO A 63 -9.61 -3.39 -6.12
CA PRO A 63 -10.49 -3.72 -7.26
C PRO A 63 -10.15 -5.04 -7.95
N ILE A 64 -8.97 -5.60 -7.65
CA ILE A 64 -8.49 -6.85 -8.27
C ILE A 64 -9.16 -8.11 -7.70
N VAL A 65 -9.85 -7.99 -6.55
CA VAL A 65 -10.42 -9.13 -5.83
C VAL A 65 -11.56 -9.79 -6.62
N SER A 66 -12.45 -8.98 -7.18
CA SER A 66 -13.59 -9.47 -7.97
C SER A 66 -14.19 -8.36 -8.85
N PRO A 67 -15.05 -8.73 -9.83
CA PRO A 67 -15.82 -7.76 -10.60
C PRO A 67 -16.62 -6.79 -9.73
N ASP A 68 -17.21 -7.26 -8.63
CA ASP A 68 -17.96 -6.43 -7.69
C ASP A 68 -17.08 -5.38 -7.00
N HIS A 69 -15.87 -5.77 -6.56
CA HIS A 69 -14.90 -4.83 -6.00
C HIS A 69 -14.48 -3.78 -7.03
N LYS A 70 -14.27 -4.20 -8.28
CA LYS A 70 -13.95 -3.27 -9.37
C LYS A 70 -15.06 -2.25 -9.60
N GLU A 71 -16.32 -2.70 -9.65
CA GLU A 71 -17.48 -1.82 -9.83
C GLU A 71 -17.67 -0.88 -8.62
N ALA A 72 -17.55 -1.40 -7.40
CA ALA A 72 -17.59 -0.56 -6.19
C ALA A 72 -16.49 0.51 -6.21
N THR A 73 -15.25 0.14 -6.56
CA THR A 73 -14.12 1.08 -6.68
C THR A 73 -14.42 2.19 -7.68
N LYS A 74 -14.90 1.85 -8.87
CA LYS A 74 -15.32 2.84 -9.88
C LYS A 74 -16.38 3.79 -9.35
N THR A 75 -17.39 3.24 -8.68
CA THR A 75 -18.49 4.01 -8.13
C THR A 75 -18.00 4.96 -7.05
N ILE A 76 -17.14 4.49 -6.13
CA ILE A 76 -16.56 5.30 -5.05
C ILE A 76 -15.72 6.46 -5.64
N ILE A 77 -14.87 6.18 -6.63
CA ILE A 77 -14.05 7.22 -7.28
C ILE A 77 -14.93 8.29 -7.92
N LYS A 78 -16.02 7.90 -8.59
CA LYS A 78 -16.96 8.83 -9.22
C LYS A 78 -17.74 9.70 -8.23
N GLN A 79 -17.79 9.35 -6.95
CA GLN A 79 -18.46 10.17 -5.93
C GLN A 79 -17.74 11.51 -5.66
N GLY A 80 -16.47 11.64 -6.05
CA GLY A 80 -15.71 12.88 -5.84
C GLY A 80 -15.44 13.17 -4.37
N LEU A 81 -15.14 12.12 -3.58
CA LEU A 81 -14.76 12.24 -2.17
C LEU A 81 -13.53 13.13 -2.00
N ARG A 82 -13.37 13.73 -0.81
CA ARG A 82 -12.17 14.51 -0.45
C ARG A 82 -10.96 13.60 -0.24
N ALA A 83 -11.21 12.42 0.33
CA ALA A 83 -10.18 11.40 0.52
C ALA A 83 -9.69 10.86 -0.83
N ASP A 84 -8.36 10.71 -0.97
CA ASP A 84 -7.78 10.02 -2.12
C ASP A 84 -8.12 8.51 -2.06
N ILE A 85 -8.69 7.98 -3.14
CA ILE A 85 -8.94 6.54 -3.24
C ILE A 85 -7.68 5.85 -3.75
N VAL A 86 -7.15 4.93 -2.95
CA VAL A 86 -5.92 4.17 -3.23
C VAL A 86 -6.29 2.76 -3.68
N SER A 87 -6.05 2.47 -4.95
CA SER A 87 -6.26 1.15 -5.53
C SER A 87 -5.09 0.23 -5.17
N HIS A 88 -5.37 -0.82 -4.39
CA HIS A 88 -4.35 -1.76 -3.92
C HIS A 88 -4.31 -3.02 -4.78
N GLY A 89 -3.09 -3.43 -5.19
CA GLY A 89 -2.86 -4.59 -6.02
C GLY A 89 -1.42 -5.10 -5.92
N ARG A 90 -1.17 -6.22 -6.58
CA ARG A 90 0.17 -6.82 -6.67
C ARG A 90 1.07 -5.96 -7.56
N ALA A 91 2.38 -6.15 -7.46
CA ALA A 91 3.34 -5.56 -8.38
C ALA A 91 3.30 -6.26 -9.76
N LEU A 92 2.18 -6.09 -10.47
CA LEU A 92 1.88 -6.63 -11.79
C LEU A 92 1.26 -5.53 -12.67
N THR A 93 1.62 -5.49 -13.94
CA THR A 93 1.08 -4.51 -14.90
C THR A 93 -0.43 -4.65 -15.07
N GLU A 94 -0.95 -5.87 -15.03
CA GLU A 94 -2.37 -6.19 -15.15
C GLU A 94 -3.19 -5.60 -13.99
N ASP A 95 -2.64 -5.58 -12.76
CA ASP A 95 -3.30 -4.98 -11.61
C ASP A 95 -3.30 -3.43 -11.71
N ILE A 96 -2.24 -2.85 -12.31
CA ILE A 96 -2.22 -1.42 -12.65
C ILE A 96 -3.28 -1.08 -13.70
N ASP A 97 -3.44 -1.92 -14.73
CA ASP A 97 -4.47 -1.73 -15.76
C ASP A 97 -5.89 -1.79 -15.18
N ILE A 98 -6.14 -2.68 -14.21
CA ILE A 98 -7.42 -2.72 -13.49
C ILE A 98 -7.65 -1.42 -12.73
N SER A 99 -6.61 -0.89 -12.09
CA SER A 99 -6.67 0.39 -11.36
C SER A 99 -6.96 1.56 -12.30
N LEU A 100 -6.29 1.62 -13.45
CA LEU A 100 -6.56 2.60 -14.50
C LEU A 100 -7.98 2.50 -15.03
N ALA A 101 -8.48 1.29 -15.26
CA ALA A 101 -9.85 1.06 -15.70
C ALA A 101 -10.91 1.46 -14.65
N CYS A 102 -10.49 1.74 -13.41
CA CYS A 102 -11.33 2.31 -12.36
C CYS A 102 -11.20 3.84 -12.23
N ASP A 103 -10.40 4.50 -13.07
CA ASP A 103 -10.05 5.93 -12.98
C ASP A 103 -9.30 6.29 -11.69
N ALA A 104 -8.56 5.32 -11.11
CA ALA A 104 -7.76 5.56 -9.91
C ALA A 104 -6.64 6.55 -10.19
N LYS A 105 -6.37 7.44 -9.23
CA LYS A 105 -5.23 8.38 -9.27
C LYS A 105 -4.05 7.88 -8.45
N TRP A 106 -4.33 7.05 -7.45
CA TRP A 106 -3.33 6.42 -6.59
C TRP A 106 -3.38 4.90 -6.73
N VAL A 107 -2.21 4.30 -6.81
CA VAL A 107 -2.02 2.85 -6.77
C VAL A 107 -1.11 2.49 -5.60
N ALA A 108 -1.45 1.44 -4.88
CA ALA A 108 -0.59 0.79 -3.90
C ALA A 108 -0.20 -0.58 -4.42
N ALA A 109 1.00 -0.71 -4.95
CA ALA A 109 1.53 -2.00 -5.40
C ALA A 109 2.38 -2.65 -4.30
N TYR A 110 2.32 -3.98 -4.16
CA TYR A 110 3.13 -4.70 -3.20
C TYR A 110 3.88 -5.87 -3.81
N LEU A 111 5.05 -6.16 -3.24
CA LEU A 111 5.88 -7.32 -3.58
C LEU A 111 6.56 -7.84 -2.32
N GLY A 112 6.41 -9.13 -2.04
CA GLY A 112 7.11 -9.80 -0.95
C GLY A 112 8.57 -10.02 -1.31
N ILE A 113 9.49 -9.54 -0.45
CA ILE A 113 10.94 -9.56 -0.73
C ILE A 113 11.75 -10.37 0.28
N SER A 114 11.12 -10.93 1.32
CA SER A 114 11.81 -11.83 2.23
C SER A 114 12.20 -13.14 1.54
N HIS A 115 13.19 -13.83 2.08
CA HIS A 115 13.62 -15.14 1.56
C HIS A 115 12.46 -16.12 1.38
N VAL A 116 11.56 -16.18 2.38
CA VAL A 116 10.38 -17.06 2.35
C VAL A 116 9.44 -16.67 1.21
N HIS A 117 9.18 -15.36 1.04
CA HIS A 117 8.31 -14.88 -0.04
C HIS A 117 8.91 -15.14 -1.41
N LEU A 118 10.19 -14.85 -1.61
CA LEU A 118 10.85 -15.08 -2.89
C LEU A 118 10.88 -16.56 -3.26
N LYS A 119 11.29 -17.42 -2.31
CA LYS A 119 11.48 -18.86 -2.55
C LYS A 119 10.16 -19.63 -2.64
N ASP A 120 9.28 -19.48 -1.63
CA ASP A 120 8.16 -20.39 -1.42
C ASP A 120 6.84 -19.83 -1.99
N LYS A 121 6.61 -18.51 -1.92
CA LYS A 121 5.39 -17.86 -2.40
C LYS A 121 5.48 -17.49 -3.87
N LEU A 122 6.54 -16.78 -4.27
CA LEU A 122 6.68 -16.20 -5.60
C LEU A 122 7.50 -17.08 -6.55
N ARG A 123 8.44 -17.83 -6.00
CA ARG A 123 9.39 -18.70 -6.74
C ARG A 123 10.19 -17.93 -7.77
N ILE A 124 10.71 -16.78 -7.35
CA ILE A 124 11.54 -15.88 -8.17
C ILE A 124 12.84 -15.56 -7.46
N THR A 125 13.84 -15.15 -8.25
CA THR A 125 15.13 -14.66 -7.76
C THR A 125 15.02 -13.22 -7.24
N LYS A 126 16.06 -12.73 -6.54
CA LYS A 126 16.19 -11.33 -6.15
C LYS A 126 16.21 -10.40 -7.37
N ASP A 127 16.88 -10.79 -8.45
CA ASP A 127 16.99 -10.00 -9.67
C ASP A 127 15.64 -9.87 -10.38
N GLU A 128 14.88 -10.96 -10.48
CA GLU A 128 13.51 -10.94 -11.02
C GLU A 128 12.55 -10.09 -10.17
N ALA A 129 12.73 -10.12 -8.84
CA ALA A 129 11.94 -9.27 -7.93
C ALA A 129 12.28 -7.78 -8.12
N LEU A 130 13.56 -7.45 -8.25
CA LEU A 130 14.03 -6.10 -8.53
C LEU A 130 13.50 -5.59 -9.86
N GLU A 131 13.64 -6.37 -10.94
CA GLU A 131 13.10 -6.03 -12.26
C GLU A 131 11.59 -5.80 -12.22
N ARG A 132 10.84 -6.68 -11.55
CA ARG A 132 9.38 -6.56 -11.38
C ARG A 132 9.01 -5.28 -10.66
N ALA A 133 9.71 -4.94 -9.58
CA ALA A 133 9.44 -3.73 -8.81
C ALA A 133 9.65 -2.47 -9.65
N VAL A 134 10.81 -2.35 -10.32
CA VAL A 134 11.14 -1.22 -11.20
C VAL A 134 10.15 -1.12 -12.36
N LYS A 135 9.85 -2.24 -13.02
CA LYS A 135 8.88 -2.31 -14.13
C LYS A 135 7.50 -1.81 -13.67
N THR A 136 7.03 -2.24 -12.51
CA THR A 136 5.72 -1.84 -11.98
C THR A 136 5.66 -0.34 -11.72
N VAL A 137 6.69 0.22 -11.06
CA VAL A 137 6.75 1.66 -10.80
C VAL A 137 6.79 2.45 -12.09
N THR A 138 7.70 2.10 -13.00
CA THR A 138 7.83 2.77 -14.30
C THR A 138 6.54 2.69 -15.11
N TYR A 139 5.86 1.52 -15.09
CA TYR A 139 4.60 1.34 -15.80
C TYR A 139 3.49 2.24 -15.25
N ALA A 140 3.35 2.31 -13.93
CA ALA A 140 2.36 3.16 -13.27
C ALA A 140 2.61 4.66 -13.51
N LYS A 141 3.87 5.08 -13.64
CA LYS A 141 4.22 6.50 -13.87
C LYS A 141 3.91 6.96 -15.30
N LYS A 142 3.91 6.08 -16.31
CA LYS A 142 3.61 6.46 -17.70
C LYS A 142 2.27 7.18 -17.87
N PRO A 143 1.14 6.66 -17.36
CA PRO A 143 -0.15 7.35 -17.41
C PRO A 143 -0.32 8.44 -16.34
N GLY A 144 0.70 8.72 -15.53
CA GLY A 144 0.67 9.79 -14.52
C GLY A 144 0.07 9.38 -13.17
N LEU A 145 -0.04 8.09 -12.87
CA LEU A 145 -0.48 7.62 -11.55
C LEU A 145 0.51 8.02 -10.46
N LYS A 146 0.00 8.29 -9.28
CA LYS A 146 0.78 8.28 -8.05
C LYS A 146 0.88 6.84 -7.55
N ILE A 147 2.08 6.42 -7.16
CA ILE A 147 2.33 5.05 -6.72
C ILE A 147 2.99 5.00 -5.34
N ARG A 148 2.36 4.25 -4.42
CA ARG A 148 2.99 3.73 -3.22
C ARG A 148 3.45 2.31 -3.50
N PHE A 149 4.72 2.02 -3.27
CA PHE A 149 5.24 0.66 -3.37
C PHE A 149 5.53 0.09 -1.98
N THR A 150 4.94 -1.06 -1.69
CA THR A 150 5.09 -1.75 -0.41
C THR A 150 6.04 -2.93 -0.57
N VAL A 151 7.15 -2.89 0.13
CA VAL A 151 8.09 -4.01 0.24
C VAL A 151 7.59 -4.97 1.32
N GLU A 152 6.65 -5.85 0.93
CA GLU A 152 5.96 -6.77 1.85
C GLU A 152 6.98 -7.67 2.55
N ASP A 153 6.82 -7.87 3.87
CA ASP A 153 7.72 -8.67 4.71
C ASP A 153 9.17 -8.15 4.72
N GLY A 154 9.33 -6.84 4.53
CA GLY A 154 10.63 -6.19 4.44
C GLY A 154 11.45 -6.29 5.72
N SER A 155 10.82 -6.38 6.91
CA SER A 155 11.51 -6.54 8.18
C SER A 155 12.27 -7.89 8.31
N ARG A 156 11.88 -8.91 7.52
CA ARG A 156 12.57 -10.22 7.44
C ARG A 156 13.38 -10.39 6.15
N ALA A 157 13.47 -9.36 5.34
CA ALA A 157 14.27 -9.39 4.12
C ALA A 157 15.76 -9.23 4.44
N ASP A 158 16.62 -9.63 3.49
CA ASP A 158 18.03 -9.30 3.51
C ASP A 158 18.19 -7.77 3.45
N PRO A 159 18.87 -7.13 4.44
CA PRO A 159 18.99 -5.68 4.51
C PRO A 159 19.65 -5.03 3.29
N GLU A 160 20.63 -5.70 2.68
CA GLU A 160 21.31 -5.20 1.48
C GLU A 160 20.36 -5.23 0.28
N PHE A 161 19.59 -6.30 0.13
CA PHE A 161 18.59 -6.40 -0.92
C PHE A 161 17.44 -5.41 -0.71
N LEU A 162 16.99 -5.22 0.53
CA LEU A 162 15.98 -4.20 0.88
C LEU A 162 16.44 -2.80 0.45
N LEU A 163 17.67 -2.42 0.76
CA LEU A 163 18.23 -1.15 0.32
C LEU A 163 18.32 -1.03 -1.20
N THR A 164 18.75 -2.10 -1.86
CA THR A 164 18.88 -2.15 -3.31
C THR A 164 17.55 -1.91 -4.00
N ILE A 165 16.49 -2.62 -3.59
CA ILE A 165 15.16 -2.47 -4.19
C ILE A 165 14.56 -1.09 -3.89
N CYS A 166 14.73 -0.57 -2.67
CA CYS A 166 14.24 0.77 -2.31
C CYS A 166 14.91 1.87 -3.15
N LYS A 167 16.22 1.79 -3.38
CA LYS A 167 16.94 2.73 -4.25
C LYS A 167 16.43 2.66 -5.69
N ALA A 168 16.32 1.44 -6.24
CA ALA A 168 15.90 1.25 -7.62
C ALA A 168 14.46 1.75 -7.88
N ILE A 169 13.51 1.49 -6.98
CA ILE A 169 12.14 2.02 -7.14
C ILE A 169 12.08 3.53 -6.89
N HIS A 170 12.96 4.09 -6.05
CA HIS A 170 13.10 5.54 -5.89
C HIS A 170 13.55 6.20 -7.20
N GLU A 171 14.60 5.66 -7.82
CA GLU A 171 15.10 6.13 -9.12
C GLU A 171 14.06 5.97 -10.24
N ALA A 172 13.21 4.94 -10.16
CA ALA A 172 12.08 4.76 -11.07
C ALA A 172 10.93 5.75 -10.86
N GLY A 173 10.98 6.59 -9.81
CA GLY A 173 10.03 7.67 -9.57
C GLY A 173 8.84 7.30 -8.70
N VAL A 174 8.98 6.35 -7.78
CA VAL A 174 7.94 6.04 -6.78
C VAL A 174 7.60 7.26 -5.92
N ASP A 175 6.31 7.50 -5.66
CA ASP A 175 5.90 8.65 -4.83
C ASP A 175 5.99 8.36 -3.32
N ARG A 176 5.87 7.07 -2.93
CA ARG A 176 6.00 6.63 -1.54
C ARG A 176 6.48 5.19 -1.46
N ILE A 177 7.42 4.92 -0.56
CA ILE A 177 7.83 3.57 -0.18
C ILE A 177 7.19 3.23 1.17
N SER A 178 6.61 2.04 1.28
CA SER A 178 6.05 1.51 2.52
C SER A 178 6.85 0.28 2.95
N LEU A 179 7.33 0.30 4.18
CA LEU A 179 8.04 -0.79 4.83
C LEU A 179 7.19 -1.30 6.00
N PRO A 180 6.34 -2.32 5.78
CA PRO A 180 5.49 -2.85 6.84
C PRO A 180 6.29 -3.78 7.75
N ASP A 181 6.10 -3.62 9.04
CA ASP A 181 6.49 -4.58 10.08
C ASP A 181 5.25 -5.30 10.59
N LEU A 182 4.85 -6.36 9.89
CA LEU A 182 3.62 -7.11 10.17
C LEU A 182 3.69 -7.86 11.51
N SER A 183 4.89 -8.13 12.00
CA SER A 183 5.09 -8.79 13.29
C SER A 183 5.07 -7.82 14.49
N LEU A 184 5.18 -6.52 14.23
CA LEU A 184 5.28 -5.46 15.24
C LEU A 184 6.40 -5.68 16.27
N ILE A 185 7.43 -6.44 15.89
CA ILE A 185 8.55 -6.79 16.78
C ILE A 185 9.58 -5.65 16.87
N HIS A 186 9.64 -4.82 15.82
CA HIS A 186 10.68 -3.80 15.67
C HIS A 186 10.21 -2.37 15.99
N ILE A 187 9.00 -2.20 16.50
CA ILE A 187 8.44 -0.93 16.99
C ILE A 187 8.51 -0.83 18.51
#